data_bef0a275e958609c01782fc95c83ecd9
#
_entry.id   bef0a275e958609c01782fc95c83ecd9
#
_cell.length_a   1.000
_cell.length_b   1.000
_cell.length_c   1.000
_cell.angle_alpha   90.00
_cell.angle_beta   90.00
_cell.angle_gamma   90.00
#
_symmetry.space_group_name_H-M   'P 1'
#
loop_
_entity.id
_entity.type
_entity.pdbx_description
1 polymer ?
#
loop_
_entity_poly.entity_id
_entity_poly.type
_entity_poly.pdbx_seq_one_letter_code
_entity_poly.pdbx_strand_id
1 'polypeptide(L)'
;MAGSGMKSLAKDTAIYGLSSILGRVLNWFLMPLHISIFTNTIEYGKVSRIYGLTALFLVLLTYGLETGFFRFMNKKEENADKVYSTSLITIGCTSLLFILFSICFITPISEWLRYTDHREHIMIMAIVVALDAFMTIPFAYLRQQKRPKRFAALKLAFIFFNIFFNLFFLVFCPWIKEAYPDFILNKFYHQDIGIGYIFLANLISTLAVLILLIPTTMKGLKIDFDKSLLGRLLKYSFPLLMLGLAGVISQTVAQLVYPYIFDSVEEADRQLGIYSACVKFSVIISMFIQAFRYAYEPFFFGKNKDGKDNTKSYADAMKYFIIFVLLIFLVVMFYIDIIQYIMHRIGRNYAIGLDVLPYAMMGEIFFGIYFNLSVWYKLTDKTKYGAYFSILGCVIQVVMNIVLVPIYGYIASAWATFACNLIIAAISYFIGQKYFPIKYDLKNIFLYFVLATVFYIAAMYPQIDNELLRMGYRTLFLIAFAAIVIKKDLPLSEIPIINRYFKRYK
;
A
#
# COMPACT_ATOMS: atom_id res chain seq x y z
N MET A 1 19.57 -32.37 4.45
CA MET A 1 18.77 -31.85 3.29
C MET A 1 17.71 -30.79 3.66
N ALA A 2 17.19 -30.72 4.89
CA ALA A 2 16.19 -29.70 5.28
C ALA A 2 16.72 -28.24 5.29
N GLY A 3 18.00 -28.02 5.53
CA GLY A 3 18.58 -26.66 5.60
C GLY A 3 18.76 -25.98 4.24
N SER A 4 18.89 -26.71 3.13
CA SER A 4 19.04 -26.11 1.80
C SER A 4 17.69 -25.61 1.25
N GLY A 5 16.60 -26.32 1.51
CA GLY A 5 15.25 -25.91 1.13
C GLY A 5 14.76 -24.65 1.84
N MET A 6 15.08 -24.51 3.14
CA MET A 6 14.72 -23.33 3.94
C MET A 6 15.51 -22.09 3.51
N LYS A 7 16.81 -22.24 3.18
CA LYS A 7 17.62 -21.14 2.63
C LYS A 7 17.12 -20.68 1.26
N SER A 8 16.72 -21.62 0.38
CA SER A 8 16.13 -21.28 -0.93
C SER A 8 14.80 -20.55 -0.76
N LEU A 9 13.91 -21.03 0.10
CA LEU A 9 12.62 -20.39 0.38
C LEU A 9 12.79 -18.98 0.94
N ALA A 10 13.72 -18.80 1.90
CA ALA A 10 14.01 -17.49 2.47
C ALA A 10 14.57 -16.52 1.41
N LYS A 11 15.44 -17.00 0.52
CA LYS A 11 15.99 -16.21 -0.59
C LYS A 11 14.90 -15.80 -1.58
N ASP A 12 14.03 -16.71 -1.97
CA ASP A 12 12.93 -16.42 -2.90
C ASP A 12 11.94 -15.42 -2.29
N THR A 13 11.57 -15.63 -1.02
CA THR A 13 10.72 -14.70 -0.27
C THR A 13 11.34 -13.31 -0.18
N ALA A 14 12.66 -13.24 0.07
CA ALA A 14 13.38 -11.97 0.11
C ALA A 14 13.35 -11.25 -1.25
N ILE A 15 13.51 -11.96 -2.36
CA ILE A 15 13.46 -11.37 -3.72
C ILE A 15 12.06 -10.83 -4.01
N TYR A 16 10.99 -11.59 -3.71
CA TYR A 16 9.60 -11.11 -3.87
C TYR A 16 9.31 -9.91 -2.97
N GLY A 17 9.74 -9.97 -1.70
CA GLY A 17 9.55 -8.90 -0.74
C GLY A 17 10.28 -7.61 -1.12
N LEU A 18 11.57 -7.72 -1.42
CA LEU A 18 12.39 -6.58 -1.77
C LEU A 18 11.90 -5.89 -3.06
N SER A 19 11.52 -6.66 -4.09
CA SER A 19 10.98 -6.09 -5.33
C SER A 19 9.66 -5.35 -5.09
N SER A 20 8.81 -5.84 -4.17
CA SER A 20 7.56 -5.19 -3.81
C SER A 20 7.78 -3.90 -3.01
N ILE A 21 8.72 -3.90 -2.05
CA ILE A 21 9.08 -2.71 -1.26
C ILE A 21 9.72 -1.65 -2.16
N LEU A 22 10.71 -2.06 -2.98
CA LEU A 22 11.38 -1.16 -3.91
C LEU A 22 10.39 -0.51 -4.88
N GLY A 23 9.40 -1.29 -5.34
CA GLY A 23 8.32 -0.77 -6.17
C GLY A 23 7.53 0.37 -5.52
N ARG A 24 7.21 0.23 -4.24
CA ARG A 24 6.49 1.28 -3.50
C ARG A 24 7.35 2.52 -3.27
N VAL A 25 8.61 2.34 -2.92
CA VAL A 25 9.58 3.44 -2.76
C VAL A 25 9.70 4.24 -4.06
N LEU A 26 9.91 3.56 -5.18
CA LEU A 26 10.08 4.21 -6.48
C LEU A 26 8.80 4.92 -6.95
N ASN A 27 7.63 4.31 -6.78
CA ASN A 27 6.35 4.98 -7.06
C ASN A 27 6.06 6.16 -6.12
N TRP A 28 6.57 6.12 -4.89
CA TRP A 28 6.44 7.25 -3.98
C TRP A 28 7.14 8.51 -4.52
N PHE A 29 8.28 8.36 -5.21
CA PHE A 29 9.00 9.48 -5.84
C PHE A 29 8.25 10.15 -6.99
N LEU A 30 7.21 9.53 -7.56
CA LEU A 30 6.35 10.17 -8.55
C LEU A 30 5.44 11.25 -7.93
N MET A 31 5.11 11.15 -6.63
CA MET A 31 4.25 12.15 -5.99
C MET A 31 4.89 13.54 -5.98
N PRO A 32 6.14 13.73 -5.52
CA PRO A 32 6.81 15.03 -5.61
C PRO A 32 6.85 15.60 -7.04
N LEU A 33 7.09 14.75 -8.04
CA LEU A 33 7.04 15.14 -9.45
C LEU A 33 5.65 15.66 -9.85
N HIS A 34 4.60 14.91 -9.52
CA HIS A 34 3.25 15.30 -9.89
C HIS A 34 2.82 16.60 -9.23
N ILE A 35 3.04 16.78 -7.92
CA ILE A 35 2.66 18.00 -7.21
C ILE A 35 3.50 19.22 -7.58
N SER A 36 4.72 19.04 -8.10
CA SER A 36 5.54 20.15 -8.60
C SER A 36 5.06 20.68 -9.95
N ILE A 37 4.49 19.82 -10.78
CA ILE A 37 3.96 20.17 -12.11
C ILE A 37 2.51 20.64 -12.00
N PHE A 38 1.70 19.87 -11.26
CA PHE A 38 0.29 20.17 -11.03
C PHE A 38 0.11 20.92 -9.71
N THR A 39 0.36 22.23 -9.74
CA THR A 39 0.27 23.09 -8.56
C THR A 39 -1.17 23.28 -8.06
N ASN A 40 -2.16 23.03 -8.93
CA ASN A 40 -3.57 23.00 -8.56
C ASN A 40 -3.90 21.65 -7.90
N THR A 41 -4.34 21.71 -6.64
CA THR A 41 -4.68 20.53 -5.83
C THR A 41 -5.83 19.71 -6.41
N ILE A 42 -6.74 20.33 -7.19
CA ILE A 42 -7.85 19.68 -7.88
C ILE A 42 -7.34 18.62 -8.86
N GLU A 43 -6.29 18.93 -9.63
CA GLU A 43 -5.75 18.00 -10.63
C GLU A 43 -5.20 16.73 -9.98
N TYR A 44 -4.44 16.89 -8.91
CA TYR A 44 -3.94 15.73 -8.17
C TYR A 44 -5.05 14.96 -7.44
N GLY A 45 -6.11 15.65 -7.02
CA GLY A 45 -7.34 15.04 -6.51
C GLY A 45 -8.02 14.16 -7.54
N LYS A 46 -8.16 14.66 -8.78
CA LYS A 46 -8.68 13.89 -9.94
C LYS A 46 -7.84 12.63 -10.19
N VAL A 47 -6.50 12.76 -10.16
CA VAL A 47 -5.58 11.62 -10.28
C VAL A 47 -5.82 10.59 -9.17
N SER A 48 -5.88 11.05 -7.92
CA SER A 48 -6.09 10.18 -6.76
C SER A 48 -7.44 9.45 -6.85
N ARG A 49 -8.50 10.14 -7.26
CA ARG A 49 -9.84 9.57 -7.42
C ARG A 49 -9.86 8.45 -8.46
N ILE A 50 -9.29 8.67 -9.62
CA ILE A 50 -9.21 7.66 -10.67
C ILE A 50 -8.40 6.44 -10.23
N TYR A 51 -7.27 6.62 -9.52
CA TYR A 51 -6.51 5.50 -8.96
C TYR A 51 -7.28 4.74 -7.87
N GLY A 52 -8.08 5.42 -7.06
CA GLY A 52 -8.96 4.77 -6.08
C GLY A 52 -10.00 3.85 -6.74
N LEU A 53 -10.64 4.34 -7.81
CA LEU A 53 -11.56 3.55 -8.63
C LEU A 53 -10.85 2.36 -9.29
N THR A 54 -9.66 2.59 -9.85
CA THR A 54 -8.84 1.53 -10.46
C THR A 54 -8.53 0.41 -9.47
N ALA A 55 -8.17 0.75 -8.23
CA ALA A 55 -7.92 -0.23 -7.18
C ALA A 55 -9.16 -1.06 -6.86
N LEU A 56 -10.34 -0.45 -6.81
CA LEU A 56 -11.61 -1.14 -6.57
C LEU A 56 -11.94 -2.11 -7.72
N PHE A 57 -11.88 -1.63 -8.96
CA PHE A 57 -12.20 -2.46 -10.14
C PHE A 57 -11.18 -3.57 -10.36
N LEU A 58 -9.89 -3.37 -10.00
CA LEU A 58 -8.89 -4.43 -10.07
C LEU A 58 -9.27 -5.62 -9.17
N VAL A 59 -9.72 -5.36 -7.95
CA VAL A 59 -10.19 -6.43 -7.04
C VAL A 59 -11.44 -7.10 -7.57
N LEU A 60 -12.39 -6.31 -8.12
CA LEU A 60 -13.60 -6.86 -8.75
C LEU A 60 -13.27 -7.80 -9.92
N LEU A 61 -12.41 -7.36 -10.86
CA LEU A 61 -12.07 -8.13 -12.06
C LEU A 61 -11.19 -9.35 -11.79
N THR A 62 -10.45 -9.37 -10.69
CA THR A 62 -9.63 -10.53 -10.31
C THR A 62 -10.41 -11.61 -9.58
N TYR A 63 -11.62 -11.32 -9.06
CA TYR A 63 -12.52 -12.26 -8.37
C TYR A 63 -11.89 -13.00 -7.19
N GLY A 64 -10.73 -12.58 -6.69
CA GLY A 64 -9.95 -13.36 -5.73
C GLY A 64 -9.36 -14.65 -6.32
N LEU A 65 -9.41 -14.81 -7.65
CA LEU A 65 -8.94 -16.01 -8.36
C LEU A 65 -7.45 -16.29 -8.17
N GLU A 66 -6.63 -15.30 -7.87
CA GLU A 66 -5.21 -15.53 -7.61
C GLU A 66 -4.99 -16.55 -6.46
N THR A 67 -5.72 -16.39 -5.36
CA THR A 67 -5.63 -17.32 -4.23
C THR A 67 -6.28 -18.66 -4.57
N GLY A 68 -7.40 -18.65 -5.28
CA GLY A 68 -8.03 -19.86 -5.80
C GLY A 68 -7.09 -20.63 -6.72
N PHE A 69 -6.43 -19.94 -7.64
CA PHE A 69 -5.45 -20.51 -8.55
C PHE A 69 -4.35 -21.26 -7.79
N PHE A 70 -3.68 -20.62 -6.80
CA PHE A 70 -2.65 -21.30 -6.01
C PHE A 70 -3.18 -22.53 -5.29
N ARG A 71 -4.37 -22.47 -4.72
CA ARG A 71 -4.97 -23.62 -4.03
C ARG A 71 -5.21 -24.79 -4.98
N PHE A 72 -5.83 -24.53 -6.12
CA PHE A 72 -6.23 -25.57 -7.06
C PHE A 72 -5.02 -26.13 -7.84
N MET A 73 -4.03 -25.30 -8.18
CA MET A 73 -2.77 -25.74 -8.77
C MET A 73 -1.98 -26.73 -7.89
N ASN A 74 -2.16 -26.71 -6.57
CA ASN A 74 -1.48 -27.60 -5.64
C ASN A 74 -2.33 -28.82 -5.21
N LYS A 75 -3.55 -28.94 -5.70
CA LYS A 75 -4.39 -30.12 -5.48
C LYS A 75 -3.98 -31.25 -6.41
N LYS A 76 -3.74 -32.45 -5.86
CA LYS A 76 -3.37 -33.65 -6.63
C LYS A 76 -4.44 -34.12 -7.61
N GLU A 77 -5.70 -33.79 -7.32
CA GLU A 77 -6.89 -34.22 -8.08
C GLU A 77 -7.17 -33.33 -9.30
N GLU A 78 -6.50 -32.17 -9.40
CA GLU A 78 -6.76 -31.18 -10.44
C GLU A 78 -5.60 -31.12 -11.45
N ASN A 79 -5.96 -30.99 -12.73
CA ASN A 79 -4.94 -30.80 -13.78
C ASN A 79 -4.45 -29.34 -13.78
N ALA A 80 -3.18 -29.13 -13.51
CA ALA A 80 -2.56 -27.82 -13.42
C ALA A 80 -2.73 -26.97 -14.71
N ASP A 81 -2.62 -27.61 -15.90
CA ASP A 81 -2.79 -26.91 -17.17
C ASP A 81 -4.23 -26.43 -17.35
N LYS A 82 -5.23 -27.25 -16.92
CA LYS A 82 -6.65 -26.84 -16.93
C LYS A 82 -6.93 -25.71 -15.96
N VAL A 83 -6.35 -25.75 -14.75
CA VAL A 83 -6.50 -24.67 -13.74
C VAL A 83 -5.96 -23.36 -14.30
N TYR A 84 -4.78 -23.40 -14.92
CA TYR A 84 -4.17 -22.22 -15.53
C TYR A 84 -5.02 -21.67 -16.69
N SER A 85 -5.37 -22.53 -17.65
CA SER A 85 -6.12 -22.14 -18.84
C SER A 85 -7.53 -21.62 -18.48
N THR A 86 -8.27 -22.33 -17.62
CA THR A 86 -9.60 -21.89 -17.17
C THR A 86 -9.55 -20.54 -16.47
N SER A 87 -8.59 -20.33 -15.56
CA SER A 87 -8.44 -19.07 -14.84
C SER A 87 -8.08 -17.91 -15.77
N LEU A 88 -7.11 -18.14 -16.69
CA LEU A 88 -6.64 -17.12 -17.64
C LEU A 88 -7.75 -16.73 -18.63
N ILE A 89 -8.42 -17.71 -19.23
CA ILE A 89 -9.52 -17.46 -20.18
C ILE A 89 -10.66 -16.71 -19.47
N THR A 90 -11.00 -17.09 -18.25
CA THR A 90 -12.06 -16.40 -17.49
C THR A 90 -11.74 -14.93 -17.27
N ILE A 91 -10.56 -14.60 -16.72
CA ILE A 91 -10.18 -13.21 -16.50
C ILE A 91 -10.00 -12.49 -17.84
N GLY A 92 -9.45 -13.13 -18.87
CA GLY A 92 -9.30 -12.53 -20.19
C GLY A 92 -10.64 -12.13 -20.81
N CYS A 93 -11.62 -13.03 -20.80
CA CYS A 93 -12.96 -12.75 -21.32
C CYS A 93 -13.66 -11.65 -20.50
N THR A 94 -13.60 -11.69 -19.16
CA THR A 94 -14.24 -10.67 -18.33
C THR A 94 -13.54 -9.32 -18.41
N SER A 95 -12.22 -9.27 -18.55
CA SER A 95 -11.46 -8.05 -18.82
C SER A 95 -11.84 -7.43 -20.16
N LEU A 96 -11.97 -8.24 -21.21
CA LEU A 96 -12.42 -7.78 -22.53
C LEU A 96 -13.85 -7.25 -22.47
N LEU A 97 -14.75 -7.97 -21.83
CA LEU A 97 -16.14 -7.53 -21.63
C LEU A 97 -16.21 -6.22 -20.84
N PHE A 98 -15.36 -6.05 -19.84
CA PHE A 98 -15.27 -4.80 -19.06
C PHE A 98 -14.80 -3.62 -19.94
N ILE A 99 -13.81 -3.82 -20.81
CA ILE A 99 -13.37 -2.79 -21.76
C ILE A 99 -14.53 -2.43 -22.71
N LEU A 100 -15.18 -3.42 -23.32
CA LEU A 100 -16.31 -3.19 -24.23
C LEU A 100 -17.46 -2.47 -23.52
N PHE A 101 -17.81 -2.90 -22.32
CA PHE A 101 -18.81 -2.23 -21.49
C PHE A 101 -18.42 -0.76 -21.20
N SER A 102 -17.16 -0.51 -20.84
CA SER A 102 -16.67 0.85 -20.57
C SER A 102 -16.72 1.74 -21.82
N ILE A 103 -16.43 1.19 -23.02
CA ILE A 103 -16.54 1.91 -24.27
C ILE A 103 -18.01 2.26 -24.57
N CYS A 104 -18.90 1.27 -24.48
CA CYS A 104 -20.33 1.46 -24.81
C CYS A 104 -21.03 2.43 -23.85
N PHE A 105 -20.63 2.42 -22.56
CA PHE A 105 -21.32 3.15 -21.51
C PHE A 105 -20.45 4.27 -20.88
N ILE A 106 -19.47 4.81 -21.64
CA ILE A 106 -18.56 5.81 -21.10
C ILE A 106 -19.28 7.08 -20.62
N THR A 107 -20.33 7.52 -21.35
CA THR A 107 -21.12 8.70 -20.96
C THR A 107 -21.84 8.50 -19.63
N PRO A 108 -22.74 7.52 -19.46
CA PRO A 108 -23.39 7.30 -18.17
C PRO A 108 -22.41 6.96 -17.04
N ILE A 109 -21.29 6.28 -17.34
CA ILE A 109 -20.25 6.02 -16.33
C ILE A 109 -19.62 7.34 -15.87
N SER A 110 -19.26 8.24 -16.80
CA SER A 110 -18.64 9.52 -16.45
C SER A 110 -19.60 10.43 -15.65
N GLU A 111 -20.89 10.42 -15.98
CA GLU A 111 -21.93 11.15 -15.24
C GLU A 111 -22.12 10.58 -13.84
N TRP A 112 -22.22 9.26 -13.71
CA TRP A 112 -22.33 8.59 -12.41
C TRP A 112 -21.12 8.84 -11.52
N LEU A 113 -19.92 8.81 -12.12
CA LEU A 113 -18.67 9.12 -11.40
C LEU A 113 -18.50 10.62 -11.14
N ARG A 114 -19.38 11.49 -11.65
CA ARG A 114 -19.21 12.94 -11.61
C ARG A 114 -17.85 13.38 -12.17
N TYR A 115 -17.45 12.78 -13.32
CA TYR A 115 -16.17 13.03 -13.98
C TYR A 115 -16.39 13.18 -15.48
N THR A 116 -17.08 14.27 -15.87
CA THR A 116 -17.57 14.47 -17.23
C THR A 116 -16.56 15.18 -18.14
N ASP A 117 -15.66 15.97 -17.57
CA ASP A 117 -14.74 16.86 -18.28
C ASP A 117 -13.71 16.09 -19.13
N HIS A 118 -13.26 14.93 -18.64
CA HIS A 118 -12.17 14.14 -19.24
C HIS A 118 -12.53 12.64 -19.24
N ARG A 119 -13.47 12.26 -20.10
CA ARG A 119 -13.92 10.85 -20.23
C ARG A 119 -12.81 9.91 -20.69
N GLU A 120 -11.83 10.45 -21.45
CA GLU A 120 -10.65 9.74 -21.90
C GLU A 120 -9.81 9.19 -20.74
N HIS A 121 -9.73 9.86 -19.60
CA HIS A 121 -9.02 9.37 -18.42
C HIS A 121 -9.65 8.09 -17.88
N ILE A 122 -10.99 8.06 -17.81
CA ILE A 122 -11.75 6.87 -17.37
C ILE A 122 -11.48 5.72 -18.33
N MET A 123 -11.51 5.99 -19.65
CA MET A 123 -11.29 4.98 -20.68
C MET A 123 -9.88 4.39 -20.60
N ILE A 124 -8.85 5.24 -20.54
CA ILE A 124 -7.45 4.82 -20.40
C ILE A 124 -7.29 3.91 -19.18
N MET A 125 -7.85 4.32 -18.04
CA MET A 125 -7.69 3.56 -16.80
C MET A 125 -8.58 2.31 -16.74
N ALA A 126 -9.71 2.28 -17.45
CA ALA A 126 -10.48 1.04 -17.65
C ALA A 126 -9.67 -0.01 -18.43
N ILE A 127 -8.95 0.41 -19.48
CA ILE A 127 -8.04 -0.47 -20.21
C ILE A 127 -6.89 -0.93 -19.29
N VAL A 128 -6.26 -0.02 -18.55
CA VAL A 128 -5.18 -0.36 -17.63
C VAL A 128 -5.62 -1.41 -16.62
N VAL A 129 -6.75 -1.20 -15.95
CA VAL A 129 -7.23 -2.15 -14.93
C VAL A 129 -7.60 -3.51 -15.49
N ALA A 130 -8.15 -3.54 -16.71
CA ALA A 130 -8.47 -4.79 -17.40
C ALA A 130 -7.20 -5.59 -17.74
N LEU A 131 -6.15 -4.91 -18.23
CA LEU A 131 -4.86 -5.51 -18.52
C LEU A 131 -4.15 -5.96 -17.25
N ASP A 132 -4.18 -5.17 -16.18
CA ASP A 132 -3.60 -5.53 -14.88
C ASP A 132 -4.31 -6.74 -14.28
N ALA A 133 -5.64 -6.81 -14.36
CA ALA A 133 -6.42 -7.98 -13.95
C ALA A 133 -6.02 -9.23 -14.75
N PHE A 134 -5.91 -9.12 -16.06
CA PHE A 134 -5.45 -10.21 -16.92
C PHE A 134 -4.06 -10.71 -16.54
N MET A 135 -3.12 -9.80 -16.29
CA MET A 135 -1.74 -10.15 -15.92
C MET A 135 -1.63 -10.83 -14.54
N THR A 136 -2.64 -10.75 -13.68
CA THR A 136 -2.61 -11.36 -12.35
C THR A 136 -2.35 -12.87 -12.40
N ILE A 137 -3.00 -13.61 -13.32
CA ILE A 137 -2.80 -15.07 -13.45
C ILE A 137 -1.41 -15.43 -14.01
N PRO A 138 -0.89 -14.82 -15.08
CA PRO A 138 0.49 -15.04 -15.52
C PRO A 138 1.55 -14.73 -14.44
N PHE A 139 1.36 -13.67 -13.64
CA PHE A 139 2.23 -13.39 -12.50
C PHE A 139 2.11 -14.46 -11.39
N ALA A 140 0.90 -14.93 -11.10
CA ALA A 140 0.68 -16.04 -10.17
C ALA A 140 1.36 -17.34 -10.68
N TYR A 141 1.27 -17.61 -11.97
CA TYR A 141 1.92 -18.75 -12.60
C TYR A 141 3.45 -18.69 -12.48
N LEU A 142 4.07 -17.51 -12.68
CA LEU A 142 5.52 -17.34 -12.43
C LEU A 142 5.93 -17.67 -10.99
N ARG A 143 5.09 -17.30 -10.02
CA ARG A 143 5.33 -17.62 -8.59
C ARG A 143 5.16 -19.12 -8.33
N GLN A 144 4.16 -19.74 -8.93
CA GLN A 144 3.96 -21.19 -8.85
C GLN A 144 5.14 -21.98 -9.44
N GLN A 145 5.73 -21.48 -10.54
CA GLN A 145 6.93 -22.04 -11.14
C GLN A 145 8.23 -21.75 -10.39
N LYS A 146 8.17 -21.06 -9.23
CA LYS A 146 9.34 -20.65 -8.44
C LYS A 146 10.38 -19.87 -9.26
N ARG A 147 9.91 -18.88 -10.07
CA ARG A 147 10.75 -18.00 -10.88
C ARG A 147 10.82 -16.57 -10.31
N PRO A 148 11.38 -16.38 -9.09
CA PRO A 148 11.34 -15.09 -8.41
C PRO A 148 12.08 -13.99 -9.16
N LYS A 149 13.21 -14.30 -9.81
CA LYS A 149 13.99 -13.31 -10.56
C LYS A 149 13.21 -12.73 -11.73
N ARG A 150 12.48 -13.57 -12.50
CA ARG A 150 11.68 -13.10 -13.64
C ARG A 150 10.48 -12.28 -13.17
N PHE A 151 9.82 -12.73 -12.10
CA PHE A 151 8.74 -11.96 -11.46
C PHE A 151 9.24 -10.56 -11.02
N ALA A 152 10.35 -10.50 -10.28
CA ALA A 152 10.93 -9.25 -9.81
C ALA A 152 11.35 -8.35 -10.98
N ALA A 153 12.01 -8.90 -12.02
CA ALA A 153 12.42 -8.14 -13.20
C ALA A 153 11.24 -7.50 -13.92
N LEU A 154 10.12 -8.22 -14.11
CA LEU A 154 8.91 -7.69 -14.75
C LEU A 154 8.23 -6.61 -13.88
N LYS A 155 8.17 -6.80 -12.57
CA LYS A 155 7.62 -5.77 -11.65
C LYS A 155 8.49 -4.51 -11.63
N LEU A 156 9.81 -4.66 -11.62
CA LEU A 156 10.73 -3.52 -11.71
C LEU A 156 10.70 -2.84 -13.09
N ALA A 157 10.54 -3.61 -14.18
CA ALA A 157 10.36 -3.08 -15.52
C ALA A 157 9.12 -2.19 -15.61
N PHE A 158 7.99 -2.60 -15.02
CA PHE A 158 6.79 -1.77 -14.95
C PHE A 158 7.10 -0.41 -14.30
N ILE A 159 7.78 -0.44 -13.14
CA ILE A 159 8.10 0.79 -12.40
C ILE A 159 9.06 1.67 -13.19
N PHE A 160 10.08 1.06 -13.80
CA PHE A 160 11.02 1.78 -14.66
C PHE A 160 10.30 2.47 -15.82
N PHE A 161 9.46 1.76 -16.58
CA PHE A 161 8.69 2.35 -17.66
C PHE A 161 7.74 3.44 -17.15
N ASN A 162 7.07 3.22 -16.04
CA ASN A 162 6.15 4.20 -15.48
C ASN A 162 6.87 5.49 -15.09
N ILE A 163 8.02 5.41 -14.41
CA ILE A 163 8.84 6.58 -14.08
C ILE A 163 9.37 7.23 -15.36
N PHE A 164 9.91 6.43 -16.28
CA PHE A 164 10.45 6.93 -17.54
C PHE A 164 9.41 7.70 -18.34
N PHE A 165 8.20 7.16 -18.56
CA PHE A 165 7.18 7.84 -19.32
C PHE A 165 6.56 9.02 -18.58
N ASN A 166 6.47 9.00 -17.26
CA ASN A 166 6.10 10.18 -16.48
C ASN A 166 7.13 11.32 -16.68
N LEU A 167 8.42 11.05 -16.56
CA LEU A 167 9.47 12.05 -16.82
C LEU A 167 9.47 12.50 -18.29
N PHE A 168 9.27 11.57 -19.21
CA PHE A 168 9.22 11.87 -20.65
C PHE A 168 8.09 12.85 -20.99
N PHE A 169 6.86 12.54 -20.60
CA PHE A 169 5.71 13.38 -20.93
C PHE A 169 5.62 14.65 -20.10
N LEU A 170 5.97 14.61 -18.83
CA LEU A 170 5.75 15.72 -17.90
C LEU A 170 6.95 16.67 -17.77
N VAL A 171 8.16 16.22 -18.13
CA VAL A 171 9.38 17.03 -18.01
C VAL A 171 10.04 17.22 -19.37
N PHE A 172 10.36 16.14 -20.07
CA PHE A 172 11.14 16.18 -21.29
C PHE A 172 10.37 16.80 -22.46
N CYS A 173 9.11 16.41 -22.68
CA CYS A 173 8.29 16.97 -23.77
C CYS A 173 8.04 18.48 -23.60
N PRO A 174 7.65 19.01 -22.43
CA PRO A 174 7.55 20.44 -22.22
C PRO A 174 8.85 21.19 -22.47
N TRP A 175 9.97 20.65 -21.96
CA TRP A 175 11.30 21.23 -22.16
C TRP A 175 11.69 21.29 -23.65
N ILE A 176 11.42 20.22 -24.44
CA ILE A 176 11.67 20.22 -25.90
C ILE A 176 10.80 21.25 -26.60
N LYS A 177 9.53 21.33 -26.20
CA LYS A 177 8.59 22.28 -26.81
C LYS A 177 9.04 23.73 -26.64
N GLU A 178 9.62 24.04 -25.48
CA GLU A 178 10.15 25.37 -25.19
C GLU A 178 11.49 25.64 -25.88
N ALA A 179 12.42 24.65 -25.86
CA ALA A 179 13.76 24.79 -26.40
C ALA A 179 13.82 24.65 -27.94
N TYR A 180 12.95 23.82 -28.53
CA TYR A 180 12.94 23.49 -29.97
C TYR A 180 11.49 23.45 -30.49
N PRO A 181 10.85 24.61 -30.76
CA PRO A 181 9.43 24.69 -31.16
C PRO A 181 9.08 23.88 -32.40
N ASP A 182 9.99 23.75 -33.35
CA ASP A 182 9.78 23.06 -34.67
C ASP A 182 10.09 21.55 -34.60
N PHE A 183 10.44 21.03 -33.45
CA PHE A 183 10.78 19.61 -33.31
C PHE A 183 9.56 18.71 -33.54
N ILE A 184 9.73 17.62 -34.28
CA ILE A 184 8.63 16.73 -34.72
C ILE A 184 7.78 16.20 -33.54
N LEU A 185 8.37 16.05 -32.36
CA LEU A 185 7.66 15.59 -31.17
C LEU A 185 6.54 16.54 -30.72
N ASN A 186 6.69 17.85 -31.02
CA ASN A 186 5.72 18.87 -30.65
C ASN A 186 4.38 18.72 -31.41
N LYS A 187 4.36 17.99 -32.55
CA LYS A 187 3.13 17.65 -33.27
C LYS A 187 2.26 16.63 -32.52
N PHE A 188 2.87 15.84 -31.65
CA PHE A 188 2.22 14.78 -30.89
C PHE A 188 2.01 15.15 -29.41
N TYR A 189 2.73 16.17 -28.94
CA TYR A 189 2.62 16.63 -27.55
C TYR A 189 1.65 17.81 -27.45
N HIS A 190 0.52 17.58 -26.74
CA HIS A 190 -0.50 18.58 -26.48
C HIS A 190 -0.55 18.91 -25.00
N GLN A 191 -0.22 20.15 -24.63
CA GLN A 191 -0.16 20.58 -23.24
C GLN A 191 -1.51 20.47 -22.53
N ASP A 192 -2.62 20.56 -23.26
CA ASP A 192 -3.99 20.50 -22.75
C ASP A 192 -4.36 19.12 -22.19
N ILE A 193 -3.62 18.06 -22.53
CA ILE A 193 -3.83 16.72 -21.96
C ILE A 193 -3.53 16.69 -20.45
N GLY A 194 -2.64 17.56 -19.96
CA GLY A 194 -2.39 17.75 -18.53
C GLY A 194 -2.13 16.45 -17.78
N ILE A 195 -2.95 16.18 -16.74
CA ILE A 195 -2.87 14.95 -15.94
C ILE A 195 -3.10 13.67 -16.73
N GLY A 196 -3.70 13.73 -17.90
CA GLY A 196 -3.91 12.57 -18.78
C GLY A 196 -2.62 11.86 -19.17
N TYR A 197 -1.49 12.58 -19.18
CA TYR A 197 -0.18 11.99 -19.42
C TYR A 197 0.26 11.03 -18.30
N ILE A 198 -0.21 11.21 -17.06
CA ILE A 198 0.02 10.26 -15.97
C ILE A 198 -0.66 8.92 -16.29
N PHE A 199 -1.91 8.98 -16.74
CA PHE A 199 -2.68 7.78 -17.10
C PHE A 199 -2.12 7.13 -18.38
N LEU A 200 -1.70 7.92 -19.36
CA LEU A 200 -1.05 7.42 -20.57
C LEU A 200 0.29 6.74 -20.28
N ALA A 201 1.11 7.32 -19.41
CA ALA A 201 2.36 6.71 -18.94
C ALA A 201 2.10 5.35 -18.27
N ASN A 202 1.03 5.26 -17.48
CA ASN A 202 0.61 4.00 -16.83
C ASN A 202 0.18 2.97 -17.90
N LEU A 203 -0.66 3.37 -18.88
CA LEU A 203 -1.11 2.49 -19.95
C LEU A 203 0.06 1.93 -20.77
N ILE A 204 0.99 2.78 -21.21
CA ILE A 204 2.15 2.35 -21.99
C ILE A 204 3.01 1.39 -21.17
N SER A 205 3.19 1.65 -19.90
CA SER A 205 3.98 0.81 -19.00
C SER A 205 3.32 -0.56 -18.78
N THR A 206 2.01 -0.59 -18.62
CA THR A 206 1.21 -1.82 -18.50
C THR A 206 1.30 -2.64 -19.78
N LEU A 207 1.15 -2.00 -20.95
CA LEU A 207 1.29 -2.66 -22.27
C LEU A 207 2.71 -3.20 -22.48
N ALA A 208 3.75 -2.44 -22.13
CA ALA A 208 5.14 -2.90 -22.26
C ALA A 208 5.39 -4.17 -21.41
N VAL A 209 4.90 -4.20 -20.17
CA VAL A 209 5.03 -5.38 -19.31
C VAL A 209 4.18 -6.54 -19.79
N LEU A 210 2.98 -6.29 -20.31
CA LEU A 210 2.17 -7.34 -20.92
C LEU A 210 2.90 -8.01 -22.08
N ILE A 211 3.52 -7.23 -22.98
CA ILE A 211 4.33 -7.76 -24.09
C ILE A 211 5.47 -8.62 -23.59
N LEU A 212 6.21 -8.15 -22.56
CA LEU A 212 7.29 -8.92 -21.93
C LEU A 212 6.80 -10.20 -21.24
N LEU A 213 5.53 -10.23 -20.82
CA LEU A 213 4.89 -11.35 -20.15
C LEU A 213 4.34 -12.40 -21.13
N ILE A 214 4.04 -12.04 -22.38
CA ILE A 214 3.48 -12.94 -23.43
C ILE A 214 4.20 -14.31 -23.49
N PRO A 215 5.55 -14.39 -23.56
CA PRO A 215 6.22 -15.68 -23.64
C PRO A 215 5.96 -16.59 -22.44
N THR A 216 5.67 -16.01 -21.27
CA THR A 216 5.31 -16.76 -20.07
C THR A 216 3.85 -17.21 -20.12
N THR A 217 2.96 -16.33 -20.56
CA THR A 217 1.53 -16.57 -20.71
C THR A 217 1.29 -17.73 -21.69
N MET A 218 1.92 -17.69 -22.84
CA MET A 218 1.74 -18.70 -23.89
C MET A 218 2.33 -20.10 -23.52
N LYS A 219 3.41 -20.15 -22.73
CA LYS A 219 4.08 -21.39 -22.39
C LYS A 219 3.22 -22.38 -21.59
N GLY A 220 2.27 -21.88 -20.80
CA GLY A 220 1.37 -22.69 -19.95
C GLY A 220 -0.03 -22.83 -20.54
N LEU A 221 -0.33 -22.12 -21.64
CA LEU A 221 -1.66 -22.06 -22.20
C LEU A 221 -1.91 -23.26 -23.11
N LYS A 222 -2.72 -24.20 -22.63
CA LYS A 222 -3.45 -25.14 -23.45
C LYS A 222 -4.89 -24.64 -23.45
N ILE A 223 -5.47 -24.38 -24.63
CA ILE A 223 -6.88 -23.89 -24.71
C ILE A 223 -7.79 -25.03 -24.27
N ASP A 224 -7.90 -25.20 -22.96
CA ASP A 224 -8.71 -26.24 -22.31
C ASP A 224 -9.50 -25.58 -21.17
N PHE A 225 -10.77 -25.25 -21.46
CA PHE A 225 -11.66 -24.58 -20.52
C PHE A 225 -12.61 -25.59 -19.87
N ASP A 226 -12.61 -25.64 -18.54
CA ASP A 226 -13.49 -26.50 -17.75
C ASP A 226 -14.47 -25.67 -16.91
N LYS A 227 -15.75 -25.69 -17.33
CA LYS A 227 -16.84 -24.98 -16.66
C LYS A 227 -17.08 -25.49 -15.23
N SER A 228 -16.93 -26.80 -14.98
CA SER A 228 -17.09 -27.39 -13.65
C SER A 228 -15.98 -26.90 -12.71
N LEU A 229 -14.74 -26.89 -13.19
CA LEU A 229 -13.59 -26.35 -12.45
C LEU A 229 -13.79 -24.86 -12.14
N LEU A 230 -14.26 -24.05 -13.13
CA LEU A 230 -14.56 -22.64 -12.91
C LEU A 230 -15.57 -22.45 -11.78
N GLY A 231 -16.65 -23.23 -11.75
CA GLY A 231 -17.65 -23.17 -10.67
C GLY A 231 -17.04 -23.41 -9.29
N ARG A 232 -16.14 -24.41 -9.18
CA ARG A 232 -15.42 -24.70 -7.91
C ARG A 232 -14.44 -23.57 -7.53
N LEU A 233 -13.72 -23.03 -8.51
CA LEU A 233 -12.80 -21.89 -8.31
C LEU A 233 -13.55 -20.65 -7.80
N LEU A 234 -14.64 -20.26 -8.48
CA LEU A 234 -15.43 -19.10 -8.09
C LEU A 234 -16.09 -19.26 -6.72
N LYS A 235 -16.67 -20.45 -6.43
CA LYS A 235 -17.23 -20.73 -5.11
C LYS A 235 -16.22 -20.56 -3.98
N TYR A 236 -14.97 -20.96 -4.21
CA TYR A 236 -13.89 -20.79 -3.25
C TYR A 236 -13.42 -19.33 -3.16
N SER A 237 -13.33 -18.65 -4.31
CA SER A 237 -12.77 -17.29 -4.40
C SER A 237 -13.75 -16.20 -4.00
N PHE A 238 -15.07 -16.43 -4.06
CA PHE A 238 -16.08 -15.42 -3.75
C PHE A 238 -15.97 -14.83 -2.33
N PRO A 239 -15.80 -15.62 -1.25
CA PRO A 239 -15.55 -15.04 0.07
C PRO A 239 -14.26 -14.19 0.14
N LEU A 240 -13.23 -14.57 -0.62
CA LEU A 240 -11.97 -13.82 -0.69
C LEU A 240 -12.13 -12.52 -1.47
N LEU A 241 -13.00 -12.51 -2.49
CA LEU A 241 -13.37 -11.28 -3.19
C LEU A 241 -14.04 -10.29 -2.23
N MET A 242 -15.03 -10.75 -1.44
CA MET A 242 -15.72 -9.88 -0.47
C MET A 242 -14.74 -9.30 0.56
N LEU A 243 -13.81 -10.11 1.03
CA LEU A 243 -12.73 -9.68 1.93
C LEU A 243 -11.81 -8.64 1.28
N GLY A 244 -11.41 -8.89 0.04
CA GLY A 244 -10.57 -7.98 -0.75
C GLY A 244 -11.26 -6.64 -1.00
N LEU A 245 -12.55 -6.66 -1.35
CA LEU A 245 -13.37 -5.46 -1.54
C LEU A 245 -13.46 -4.63 -0.26
N ALA A 246 -13.79 -5.26 0.87
CA ALA A 246 -13.85 -4.56 2.16
C ALA A 246 -12.49 -3.90 2.49
N GLY A 247 -11.38 -4.60 2.23
CA GLY A 247 -10.03 -4.07 2.44
C GLY A 247 -9.71 -2.89 1.54
N VAL A 248 -10.02 -2.96 0.24
CA VAL A 248 -9.76 -1.86 -0.70
C VAL A 248 -10.67 -0.67 -0.44
N ILE A 249 -11.96 -0.88 -0.21
CA ILE A 249 -12.89 0.21 0.13
C ILE A 249 -12.40 0.94 1.38
N SER A 250 -11.99 0.21 2.42
CA SER A 250 -11.44 0.82 3.64
C SER A 250 -10.22 1.71 3.37
N GLN A 251 -9.37 1.35 2.40
CA GLN A 251 -8.17 2.13 2.06
C GLN A 251 -8.45 3.29 1.09
N THR A 252 -9.49 3.19 0.28
CA THR A 252 -9.80 4.16 -0.79
C THR A 252 -11.11 4.89 -0.57
N VAL A 253 -11.66 4.86 0.65
CA VAL A 253 -12.96 5.47 0.95
C VAL A 253 -13.02 6.95 0.60
N ALA A 254 -11.97 7.72 0.88
CA ALA A 254 -11.91 9.13 0.53
C ALA A 254 -12.06 9.36 -0.98
N GLN A 255 -11.34 8.58 -1.78
CA GLN A 255 -11.39 8.64 -3.24
C GLN A 255 -12.77 8.30 -3.82
N LEU A 256 -13.49 7.39 -3.15
CA LEU A 256 -14.79 6.90 -3.61
C LEU A 256 -15.95 7.79 -3.17
N VAL A 257 -15.87 8.39 -1.97
CA VAL A 257 -17.01 9.04 -1.31
C VAL A 257 -17.00 10.57 -1.46
N TYR A 258 -15.82 11.20 -1.52
CA TYR A 258 -15.73 12.68 -1.57
C TYR A 258 -16.59 13.33 -2.65
N PRO A 259 -16.65 12.86 -3.90
CA PRO A 259 -17.48 13.46 -4.93
C PRO A 259 -18.97 13.55 -4.58
N TYR A 260 -19.43 12.74 -3.63
CA TYR A 260 -20.84 12.61 -3.26
C TYR A 260 -21.20 13.30 -1.93
N ILE A 261 -20.20 13.66 -1.10
CA ILE A 261 -20.41 14.27 0.21
C ILE A 261 -20.05 15.74 0.28
N PHE A 262 -19.33 16.26 -0.72
CA PHE A 262 -19.10 17.69 -0.88
C PHE A 262 -20.15 18.33 -1.80
N ASP A 263 -20.42 19.63 -1.61
CA ASP A 263 -21.40 20.39 -2.41
C ASP A 263 -20.98 20.47 -3.88
N SER A 264 -19.68 20.61 -4.14
CA SER A 264 -19.12 20.60 -5.50
C SER A 264 -18.04 19.52 -5.68
N VAL A 265 -17.96 19.00 -6.90
CA VAL A 265 -16.92 18.03 -7.27
C VAL A 265 -15.54 18.67 -7.25
N GLU A 266 -15.46 19.95 -7.59
CA GLU A 266 -14.22 20.71 -7.57
C GLU A 266 -13.65 20.82 -6.15
N GLU A 267 -14.49 21.12 -5.16
CA GLU A 267 -14.09 21.14 -3.75
C GLU A 267 -13.69 19.72 -3.28
N ALA A 268 -14.45 18.70 -3.66
CA ALA A 268 -14.12 17.32 -3.37
C ALA A 268 -12.72 16.93 -3.89
N ASP A 269 -12.42 17.26 -5.15
CA ASP A 269 -11.13 17.00 -5.76
C ASP A 269 -10.01 17.83 -5.12
N ARG A 270 -10.28 19.07 -4.75
CA ARG A 270 -9.34 19.94 -4.02
C ARG A 270 -8.97 19.34 -2.67
N GLN A 271 -9.94 18.96 -1.87
CA GLN A 271 -9.75 18.34 -0.56
C GLN A 271 -9.01 16.99 -0.69
N LEU A 272 -9.41 16.20 -1.67
CA LEU A 272 -8.79 14.90 -1.94
C LEU A 272 -7.34 15.03 -2.38
N GLY A 273 -7.01 16.03 -3.19
CA GLY A 273 -5.64 16.30 -3.64
C GLY A 273 -4.72 16.63 -2.47
N ILE A 274 -5.17 17.53 -1.57
CA ILE A 274 -4.43 17.91 -0.35
C ILE A 274 -4.21 16.68 0.53
N TYR A 275 -5.28 15.94 0.84
CA TYR A 275 -5.22 14.72 1.65
C TYR A 275 -4.26 13.69 1.08
N SER A 276 -4.45 13.36 -0.21
CA SER A 276 -3.71 12.29 -0.88
C SER A 276 -2.21 12.58 -1.01
N ALA A 277 -1.83 13.86 -1.20
CA ALA A 277 -0.42 14.26 -1.22
C ALA A 277 0.24 14.08 0.17
N CYS A 278 -0.43 14.55 1.23
CA CYS A 278 0.14 14.56 2.57
C CYS A 278 0.16 13.17 3.21
N VAL A 279 -0.88 12.36 3.03
CA VAL A 279 -0.93 10.98 3.56
C VAL A 279 0.18 10.10 2.98
N LYS A 280 0.69 10.38 1.78
CA LYS A 280 1.82 9.62 1.22
C LYS A 280 3.09 9.68 2.07
N PHE A 281 3.28 10.67 2.91
CA PHE A 281 4.43 10.69 3.84
C PHE A 281 4.29 9.65 4.97
N SER A 282 3.07 9.20 5.31
CA SER A 282 2.87 8.11 6.27
C SER A 282 3.29 6.73 5.73
N VAL A 283 3.45 6.60 4.42
CA VAL A 283 3.87 5.36 3.73
C VAL A 283 5.21 4.83 4.27
N ILE A 284 6.07 5.67 4.85
CA ILE A 284 7.31 5.23 5.48
C ILE A 284 7.06 4.21 6.59
N ILE A 285 5.98 4.37 7.37
CA ILE A 285 5.59 3.38 8.39
C ILE A 285 5.07 2.12 7.73
N SER A 286 4.23 2.22 6.70
CA SER A 286 3.70 1.04 6.00
C SER A 286 4.81 0.24 5.29
N MET A 287 5.86 0.89 4.80
CA MET A 287 7.06 0.23 4.28
C MET A 287 7.80 -0.55 5.37
N PHE A 288 7.95 0.04 6.57
CA PHE A 288 8.55 -0.65 7.71
C PHE A 288 7.69 -1.85 8.14
N ILE A 289 6.37 -1.68 8.23
CA ILE A 289 5.43 -2.78 8.54
C ILE A 289 5.62 -3.94 7.56
N GLN A 290 5.75 -3.66 6.26
CA GLN A 290 5.98 -4.69 5.26
C GLN A 290 7.33 -5.38 5.41
N ALA A 291 8.41 -4.62 5.63
CA ALA A 291 9.73 -5.18 5.87
C ALA A 291 9.72 -6.10 7.10
N PHE A 292 9.10 -5.63 8.19
CA PHE A 292 8.90 -6.41 9.40
C PHE A 292 8.07 -7.67 9.13
N ARG A 293 6.99 -7.57 8.37
CA ARG A 293 6.14 -8.70 8.00
C ARG A 293 6.92 -9.81 7.28
N TYR A 294 7.74 -9.47 6.29
CA TYR A 294 8.54 -10.45 5.57
C TYR A 294 9.55 -11.18 6.46
N ALA A 295 10.09 -10.51 7.48
CA ALA A 295 10.98 -11.13 8.46
C ALA A 295 10.21 -11.96 9.50
N TYR A 296 9.05 -11.48 9.92
CA TYR A 296 8.29 -12.04 11.03
C TYR A 296 7.45 -13.27 10.65
N GLU A 297 6.82 -13.28 9.45
CA GLU A 297 5.97 -14.41 9.03
C GLU A 297 6.70 -15.76 9.00
N PRO A 298 7.91 -15.90 8.41
CA PRO A 298 8.65 -17.16 8.47
C PRO A 298 9.05 -17.57 9.89
N PHE A 299 9.34 -16.57 10.75
CA PHE A 299 9.74 -16.78 12.12
C PHE A 299 8.64 -17.43 12.97
N PHE A 300 7.41 -16.92 12.90
CA PHE A 300 6.33 -17.47 13.71
C PHE A 300 5.79 -18.80 13.20
N PHE A 301 5.70 -18.99 11.87
CA PHE A 301 5.32 -20.29 11.31
C PHE A 301 6.40 -21.37 11.52
N GLY A 302 7.69 -21.00 11.49
CA GLY A 302 8.80 -21.93 11.74
C GLY A 302 8.81 -22.44 13.17
N LYS A 303 8.70 -21.54 14.15
CA LYS A 303 8.75 -21.90 15.57
C LYS A 303 7.54 -22.69 16.06
N ASN A 304 6.38 -22.53 15.44
CA ASN A 304 5.17 -23.27 15.83
C ASN A 304 5.28 -24.78 15.54
N LYS A 305 6.19 -25.21 14.64
CA LYS A 305 6.43 -26.62 14.36
C LYS A 305 7.15 -27.38 15.47
N ASP A 306 7.86 -26.67 16.34
CA ASP A 306 8.69 -27.28 17.40
C ASP A 306 7.90 -27.58 18.69
N GLY A 307 6.58 -27.33 18.73
CA GLY A 307 5.70 -27.65 19.87
C GLY A 307 6.04 -26.92 21.18
N LYS A 308 6.98 -25.95 21.17
CA LYS A 308 7.36 -25.16 22.32
C LYS A 308 6.47 -23.93 22.46
N ASP A 309 6.16 -23.54 23.70
CA ASP A 309 5.44 -22.29 23.98
C ASP A 309 6.31 -21.08 23.57
N ASN A 310 5.98 -20.49 22.43
CA ASN A 310 6.70 -19.36 21.85
C ASN A 310 6.00 -18.01 22.12
N THR A 311 5.01 -17.97 22.99
CA THR A 311 4.20 -16.77 23.30
C THR A 311 5.05 -15.58 23.73
N LYS A 312 6.14 -15.82 24.49
CA LYS A 312 7.09 -14.77 24.86
C LYS A 312 7.75 -14.12 23.65
N SER A 313 8.15 -14.91 22.66
CA SER A 313 8.79 -14.38 21.43
C SER A 313 7.83 -13.49 20.62
N TYR A 314 6.53 -13.80 20.62
CA TYR A 314 5.51 -12.97 19.98
C TYR A 314 5.28 -11.65 20.73
N ALA A 315 5.29 -11.72 22.08
CA ALA A 315 5.17 -10.53 22.92
C ALA A 315 6.38 -9.59 22.75
N ASP A 316 7.60 -10.14 22.72
CA ASP A 316 8.84 -9.38 22.52
C ASP A 316 8.87 -8.74 21.11
N ALA A 317 8.49 -9.49 20.06
CA ALA A 317 8.42 -8.97 18.70
C ALA A 317 7.45 -7.79 18.58
N MET A 318 6.27 -7.86 19.23
CA MET A 318 5.31 -6.77 19.30
C MET A 318 5.91 -5.54 19.98
N LYS A 319 6.58 -5.73 21.13
CA LYS A 319 7.20 -4.63 21.88
C LYS A 319 8.26 -3.92 21.03
N TYR A 320 9.19 -4.66 20.43
CA TYR A 320 10.23 -4.06 19.58
C TYR A 320 9.64 -3.40 18.34
N PHE A 321 8.64 -4.01 17.70
CA PHE A 321 7.92 -3.39 16.60
C PHE A 321 7.37 -2.01 16.99
N ILE A 322 6.68 -1.91 18.14
CA ILE A 322 6.10 -0.65 18.62
C ILE A 322 7.20 0.39 18.89
N ILE A 323 8.29 0.00 19.52
CA ILE A 323 9.43 0.90 19.77
C ILE A 323 9.96 1.49 18.47
N PHE A 324 10.19 0.65 17.45
CA PHE A 324 10.74 1.11 16.18
C PHE A 324 9.75 2.02 15.40
N VAL A 325 8.47 1.69 15.36
CA VAL A 325 7.50 2.54 14.65
C VAL A 325 7.25 3.87 15.37
N LEU A 326 7.30 3.90 16.70
CA LEU A 326 7.25 5.15 17.47
C LEU A 326 8.51 6.00 17.24
N LEU A 327 9.68 5.38 17.12
CA LEU A 327 10.90 6.09 16.75
C LEU A 327 10.80 6.71 15.35
N ILE A 328 10.29 5.95 14.37
CA ILE A 328 10.05 6.47 13.01
C ILE A 328 9.05 7.64 13.06
N PHE A 329 7.98 7.50 13.84
CA PHE A 329 7.00 8.57 14.04
C PHE A 329 7.67 9.85 14.57
N LEU A 330 8.45 9.73 15.64
CA LEU A 330 9.14 10.89 16.23
C LEU A 330 10.15 11.52 15.26
N VAL A 331 10.92 10.70 14.52
CA VAL A 331 11.83 11.21 13.49
C VAL A 331 11.08 12.02 12.45
N VAL A 332 10.03 11.48 11.87
CA VAL A 332 9.26 12.19 10.81
C VAL A 332 8.65 13.48 11.37
N MET A 333 8.06 13.42 12.58
CA MET A 333 7.36 14.57 13.15
C MET A 333 8.32 15.66 13.63
N PHE A 334 9.49 15.30 14.19
CA PHE A 334 10.46 16.30 14.65
C PHE A 334 11.15 17.01 13.50
N TYR A 335 11.27 16.37 12.34
CA TYR A 335 11.82 16.96 11.12
C TYR A 335 10.75 17.30 10.09
N ILE A 336 9.48 17.52 10.52
CA ILE A 336 8.37 17.89 9.63
C ILE A 336 8.65 19.20 8.89
N ASP A 337 9.44 20.10 9.46
CA ASP A 337 9.84 21.35 8.83
C ASP A 337 10.61 21.13 7.51
N ILE A 338 11.38 20.05 7.41
CA ILE A 338 12.07 19.67 6.17
C ILE A 338 11.01 19.26 5.12
N ILE A 339 10.01 18.47 5.52
CA ILE A 339 8.91 18.07 4.63
C ILE A 339 8.14 19.32 4.21
N GLN A 340 7.84 20.21 5.14
CA GLN A 340 7.15 21.47 4.89
C GLN A 340 7.94 22.36 3.94
N TYR A 341 9.26 22.51 4.16
CA TYR A 341 10.14 23.27 3.28
C TYR A 341 10.15 22.71 1.85
N ILE A 342 10.28 21.39 1.71
CA ILE A 342 10.22 20.71 0.41
C ILE A 342 8.85 20.96 -0.24
N MET A 343 7.75 20.76 0.49
CA MET A 343 6.39 20.97 -0.01
C MET A 343 6.16 22.41 -0.45
N HIS A 344 6.67 23.41 0.29
CA HIS A 344 6.58 24.81 -0.13
C HIS A 344 7.33 25.11 -1.42
N ARG A 345 8.42 24.37 -1.71
CA ARG A 345 9.19 24.52 -2.94
C ARG A 345 8.56 23.86 -4.15
N ILE A 346 7.97 22.68 -3.97
CA ILE A 346 7.49 21.85 -5.08
C ILE A 346 5.96 21.85 -5.22
N GLY A 347 5.22 22.14 -4.15
CA GLY A 347 3.75 22.06 -4.15
C GLY A 347 3.14 22.83 -2.99
N ARG A 348 3.34 24.17 -2.96
CA ARG A 348 2.94 25.04 -1.84
C ARG A 348 1.48 24.85 -1.41
N ASN A 349 0.56 24.70 -2.36
CA ASN A 349 -0.86 24.56 -2.09
C ASN A 349 -1.24 23.27 -1.36
N TYR A 350 -0.36 22.27 -1.39
CA TYR A 350 -0.55 21.00 -0.68
C TYR A 350 -0.03 21.01 0.74
N ALA A 351 0.86 21.96 1.09
CA ALA A 351 1.53 22.01 2.39
C ALA A 351 0.56 22.20 3.56
N ILE A 352 -0.60 22.83 3.31
CA ILE A 352 -1.66 23.00 4.31
C ILE A 352 -2.22 21.67 4.85
N GLY A 353 -2.09 20.58 4.09
CA GLY A 353 -2.57 19.26 4.48
C GLY A 353 -1.61 18.46 5.37
N LEU A 354 -0.46 19.00 5.75
CA LEU A 354 0.48 18.29 6.64
C LEU A 354 -0.10 18.02 8.03
N ASP A 355 -1.17 18.70 8.42
CA ASP A 355 -1.92 18.46 9.66
C ASP A 355 -2.50 17.04 9.75
N VAL A 356 -2.72 16.37 8.62
CA VAL A 356 -3.19 14.97 8.60
C VAL A 356 -2.10 13.98 9.01
N LEU A 357 -0.82 14.36 8.88
CA LEU A 357 0.30 13.44 8.97
C LEU A 357 0.41 12.72 10.33
N PRO A 358 0.30 13.40 11.49
CA PRO A 358 0.35 12.72 12.79
C PRO A 358 -0.72 11.63 12.92
N TYR A 359 -1.95 11.94 12.50
CA TYR A 359 -3.07 10.99 12.58
C TYR A 359 -2.94 9.84 11.59
N ALA A 360 -2.51 10.12 10.37
CA ALA A 360 -2.25 9.11 9.36
C ALA A 360 -1.15 8.15 9.79
N MET A 361 -0.04 8.67 10.34
CA MET A 361 1.05 7.86 10.87
C MET A 361 0.62 7.00 12.06
N MET A 362 -0.15 7.56 12.98
CA MET A 362 -0.71 6.79 14.11
C MET A 362 -1.68 5.71 13.62
N GLY A 363 -2.47 6.00 12.59
CA GLY A 363 -3.31 5.00 11.92
C GLY A 363 -2.49 3.83 11.37
N GLU A 364 -1.37 4.09 10.69
CA GLU A 364 -0.45 3.06 10.19
C GLU A 364 0.19 2.26 11.36
N ILE A 365 0.56 2.90 12.46
CA ILE A 365 1.10 2.23 13.64
C ILE A 365 0.09 1.22 14.19
N PHE A 366 -1.17 1.62 14.38
CA PHE A 366 -2.21 0.71 14.87
C PHE A 366 -2.57 -0.38 13.86
N PHE A 367 -2.49 -0.11 12.56
CA PHE A 367 -2.57 -1.14 11.54
C PHE A 367 -1.44 -2.18 11.69
N GLY A 368 -0.20 -1.74 11.92
CA GLY A 368 0.93 -2.63 12.19
C GLY A 368 0.76 -3.44 13.48
N ILE A 369 0.21 -2.85 14.54
CA ILE A 369 -0.14 -3.56 15.78
C ILE A 369 -1.20 -4.63 15.50
N TYR A 370 -2.27 -4.28 14.77
CA TYR A 370 -3.30 -5.24 14.34
C TYR A 370 -2.69 -6.39 13.53
N PHE A 371 -1.76 -6.08 12.62
CA PHE A 371 -1.05 -7.11 11.86
C PHE A 371 -0.30 -8.09 12.79
N ASN A 372 0.44 -7.59 13.78
CA ASN A 372 1.11 -8.43 14.77
C ASN A 372 0.10 -9.27 15.59
N LEU A 373 -1.01 -8.68 15.99
CA LEU A 373 -2.07 -9.40 16.68
C LEU A 373 -2.71 -10.50 15.80
N SER A 374 -2.69 -10.36 14.47
CA SER A 374 -3.29 -11.32 13.54
C SER A 374 -2.75 -12.76 13.65
N VAL A 375 -1.62 -12.94 14.32
CA VAL A 375 -0.97 -14.24 14.58
C VAL A 375 -1.93 -15.20 15.28
N TRP A 376 -2.73 -14.74 16.26
CA TRP A 376 -3.61 -15.63 17.02
C TRP A 376 -4.61 -16.36 16.14
N TYR A 377 -5.33 -15.69 15.23
CA TYR A 377 -6.34 -16.36 14.40
C TYR A 377 -5.71 -17.14 13.23
N LYS A 378 -4.48 -16.83 12.84
CA LYS A 378 -3.71 -17.60 11.85
C LYS A 378 -3.20 -18.91 12.44
N LEU A 379 -2.73 -18.90 13.69
CA LEU A 379 -2.23 -20.09 14.37
C LEU A 379 -3.33 -21.01 14.92
N THR A 380 -4.52 -20.46 15.19
CA THR A 380 -5.68 -21.25 15.70
C THR A 380 -6.68 -21.64 14.58
N ASP A 381 -6.32 -21.45 13.30
CA ASP A 381 -7.15 -21.72 12.12
C ASP A 381 -8.51 -20.97 12.14
N LYS A 382 -8.59 -19.87 12.90
CA LYS A 382 -9.78 -19.04 13.01
C LYS A 382 -9.76 -17.85 12.05
N THR A 383 -9.32 -18.07 10.82
CA THR A 383 -9.13 -17.02 9.79
C THR A 383 -10.38 -16.21 9.45
N LYS A 384 -11.57 -16.71 9.79
CA LYS A 384 -12.85 -15.97 9.67
C LYS A 384 -12.82 -14.62 10.43
N TYR A 385 -12.09 -14.54 11.53
CA TYR A 385 -11.96 -13.28 12.27
C TYR A 385 -11.24 -12.19 11.47
N GLY A 386 -10.28 -12.57 10.62
CA GLY A 386 -9.68 -11.62 9.69
C GLY A 386 -10.71 -10.98 8.75
N ALA A 387 -11.67 -11.78 8.26
CA ALA A 387 -12.78 -11.28 7.43
C ALA A 387 -13.70 -10.33 8.23
N TYR A 388 -14.09 -10.72 9.44
CA TYR A 388 -14.94 -9.86 10.29
C TYR A 388 -14.27 -8.51 10.59
N PHE A 389 -12.97 -8.51 10.89
CA PHE A 389 -12.21 -7.28 11.13
C PHE A 389 -12.12 -6.40 9.88
N SER A 390 -11.93 -6.99 8.69
CA SER A 390 -11.89 -6.22 7.44
C SER A 390 -13.24 -5.58 7.12
N ILE A 391 -14.35 -6.31 7.31
CA ILE A 391 -15.71 -5.79 7.10
C ILE A 391 -16.02 -4.70 8.12
N LEU A 392 -15.70 -4.92 9.41
CA LEU A 392 -15.88 -3.94 10.46
C LEU A 392 -15.10 -2.66 10.15
N GLY A 393 -13.84 -2.80 9.73
CA GLY A 393 -13.00 -1.68 9.33
C GLY A 393 -13.58 -0.90 8.17
N CYS A 394 -14.07 -1.59 7.15
CA CYS A 394 -14.75 -0.97 6.02
C CYS A 394 -15.96 -0.14 6.49
N VAL A 395 -16.82 -0.70 7.34
CA VAL A 395 -18.00 0.00 7.87
C VAL A 395 -17.59 1.24 8.68
N ILE A 396 -16.63 1.10 9.60
CA ILE A 396 -16.13 2.24 10.40
C ILE A 396 -15.59 3.36 9.48
N GLN A 397 -14.75 3.00 8.50
CA GLN A 397 -14.16 3.96 7.57
C GLN A 397 -15.22 4.69 6.75
N VAL A 398 -16.19 3.96 6.20
CA VAL A 398 -17.26 4.56 5.38
C VAL A 398 -18.13 5.48 6.22
N VAL A 399 -18.60 5.01 7.38
CA VAL A 399 -19.47 5.79 8.27
C VAL A 399 -18.76 7.06 8.75
N MET A 400 -17.52 6.94 9.25
CA MET A 400 -16.79 8.10 9.75
C MET A 400 -16.51 9.12 8.64
N ASN A 401 -16.17 8.68 7.42
CA ASN A 401 -15.96 9.61 6.31
C ASN A 401 -17.25 10.31 5.92
N ILE A 402 -18.37 9.60 5.78
CA ILE A 402 -19.66 10.22 5.41
C ILE A 402 -20.12 11.24 6.47
N VAL A 403 -19.91 10.95 7.76
CA VAL A 403 -20.40 11.80 8.86
C VAL A 403 -19.45 12.97 9.15
N LEU A 404 -18.14 12.74 9.17
CA LEU A 404 -17.18 13.72 9.67
C LEU A 404 -16.56 14.58 8.57
N VAL A 405 -16.37 14.06 7.35
CA VAL A 405 -15.72 14.83 6.28
C VAL A 405 -16.53 16.07 5.86
N PRO A 406 -17.86 16.04 5.77
CA PRO A 406 -18.62 17.26 5.47
C PRO A 406 -18.42 18.38 6.50
N ILE A 407 -18.10 18.02 7.75
CA ILE A 407 -17.96 18.97 8.85
C ILE A 407 -16.53 19.48 8.99
N TYR A 408 -15.55 18.56 8.91
CA TYR A 408 -14.14 18.84 9.22
C TYR A 408 -13.21 18.80 7.99
N GLY A 409 -13.75 18.51 6.81
CA GLY A 409 -12.95 18.37 5.59
C GLY A 409 -12.02 17.15 5.61
N TYR A 410 -10.95 17.22 4.82
CA TYR A 410 -10.02 16.12 4.58
C TYR A 410 -9.35 15.54 5.83
N ILE A 411 -9.18 16.33 6.90
CA ILE A 411 -8.54 15.87 8.14
C ILE A 411 -9.33 14.73 8.80
N ALA A 412 -10.65 14.75 8.63
CA ALA A 412 -11.54 13.72 9.17
C ALA A 412 -11.25 12.33 8.62
N SER A 413 -10.76 12.21 7.38
CA SER A 413 -10.34 10.91 6.81
C SER A 413 -9.12 10.34 7.52
N ALA A 414 -8.19 11.19 7.96
CA ALA A 414 -7.05 10.76 8.76
C ALA A 414 -7.50 10.31 10.17
N TRP A 415 -8.44 11.03 10.79
CA TRP A 415 -9.04 10.61 12.07
C TRP A 415 -9.80 9.28 11.93
N ALA A 416 -10.54 9.12 10.84
CA ALA A 416 -11.25 7.87 10.55
C ALA A 416 -10.28 6.68 10.44
N THR A 417 -9.16 6.86 9.73
CA THR A 417 -8.13 5.83 9.60
C THR A 417 -7.48 5.50 10.94
N PHE A 418 -7.15 6.49 11.72
CA PHE A 418 -6.58 6.31 13.07
C PHE A 418 -7.57 5.58 13.99
N ALA A 419 -8.81 6.08 14.11
CA ALA A 419 -9.83 5.48 14.97
C ALA A 419 -10.19 4.05 14.55
N CYS A 420 -10.37 3.82 13.26
CA CYS A 420 -10.65 2.50 12.71
C CYS A 420 -9.58 1.48 13.09
N ASN A 421 -8.31 1.78 12.82
CA ASN A 421 -7.22 0.85 13.08
C ASN A 421 -7.00 0.64 14.59
N LEU A 422 -7.19 1.67 15.40
CA LEU A 422 -7.16 1.58 16.87
C LEU A 422 -8.26 0.63 17.39
N ILE A 423 -9.50 0.83 16.93
CA ILE A 423 -10.66 0.00 17.33
C ILE A 423 -10.43 -1.46 16.93
N ILE A 424 -10.00 -1.71 15.69
CA ILE A 424 -9.73 -3.08 15.20
C ILE A 424 -8.59 -3.72 15.99
N ALA A 425 -7.52 -3.01 16.26
CA ALA A 425 -6.41 -3.51 17.07
C ALA A 425 -6.87 -3.87 18.50
N ALA A 426 -7.66 -3.00 19.13
CA ALA A 426 -8.22 -3.25 20.47
C ALA A 426 -9.14 -4.49 20.48
N ILE A 427 -10.09 -4.58 19.54
CA ILE A 427 -11.00 -5.73 19.45
C ILE A 427 -10.22 -7.01 19.17
N SER A 428 -9.24 -6.98 18.24
CA SER A 428 -8.39 -8.13 17.93
C SER A 428 -7.57 -8.58 19.14
N TYR A 429 -7.10 -7.64 19.97
CA TYR A 429 -6.40 -7.95 21.23
C TYR A 429 -7.31 -8.69 22.19
N PHE A 430 -8.49 -8.14 22.54
CA PHE A 430 -9.39 -8.74 23.53
C PHE A 430 -9.90 -10.12 23.08
N ILE A 431 -10.26 -10.26 21.81
CA ILE A 431 -10.70 -11.55 21.26
C ILE A 431 -9.52 -12.53 21.22
N GLY A 432 -8.32 -12.06 20.83
CA GLY A 432 -7.12 -12.87 20.78
C GLY A 432 -6.73 -13.44 22.14
N GLN A 433 -6.82 -12.66 23.22
CA GLN A 433 -6.55 -13.13 24.58
C GLN A 433 -7.47 -14.26 25.02
N LYS A 434 -8.69 -14.35 24.47
CA LYS A 434 -9.62 -15.43 24.78
C LYS A 434 -9.24 -16.76 24.09
N TYR A 435 -8.69 -16.70 22.88
CA TYR A 435 -8.42 -17.90 22.07
C TYR A 435 -6.95 -18.34 22.07
N PHE A 436 -6.04 -17.39 22.19
CA PHE A 436 -4.59 -17.62 22.21
C PHE A 436 -3.92 -16.57 23.11
N PRO A 437 -3.92 -16.78 24.43
CA PRO A 437 -3.46 -15.80 25.39
C PRO A 437 -1.95 -15.58 25.25
N ILE A 438 -1.55 -14.38 24.85
CA ILE A 438 -0.16 -13.92 24.80
C ILE A 438 0.01 -12.86 25.89
N LYS A 439 0.98 -13.03 26.76
CA LYS A 439 1.30 -12.06 27.81
C LYS A 439 2.14 -10.91 27.23
N TYR A 440 1.45 -9.98 26.54
CA TYR A 440 2.11 -8.76 26.07
C TYR A 440 2.53 -7.87 27.22
N ASP A 441 3.67 -7.21 27.07
CA ASP A 441 4.19 -6.24 28.05
C ASP A 441 3.45 -4.89 27.92
N LEU A 442 2.15 -4.89 28.22
CA LEU A 442 1.28 -3.73 28.05
C LEU A 442 1.74 -2.51 28.83
N LYS A 443 2.35 -2.74 30.03
CA LYS A 443 2.86 -1.65 30.87
C LYS A 443 3.95 -0.87 30.16
N ASN A 444 4.92 -1.55 29.58
CA ASN A 444 6.01 -0.91 28.86
C ASN A 444 5.55 -0.38 27.49
N ILE A 445 4.67 -1.09 26.79
CA ILE A 445 4.06 -0.59 25.54
C ILE A 445 3.34 0.73 25.80
N PHE A 446 2.47 0.80 26.81
CA PHE A 446 1.76 2.02 27.16
C PHE A 446 2.72 3.15 27.57
N LEU A 447 3.76 2.81 28.37
CA LEU A 447 4.79 3.78 28.76
C LEU A 447 5.47 4.39 27.54
N TYR A 448 5.82 3.60 26.50
CA TYR A 448 6.45 4.12 25.29
C TYR A 448 5.50 4.99 24.46
N PHE A 449 4.21 4.65 24.40
CA PHE A 449 3.22 5.53 23.76
C PHE A 449 3.08 6.86 24.50
N VAL A 450 2.97 6.83 25.82
CA VAL A 450 2.88 8.04 26.65
C VAL A 450 4.16 8.87 26.50
N LEU A 451 5.33 8.24 26.58
CA LEU A 451 6.62 8.92 26.43
C LEU A 451 6.77 9.57 25.05
N ALA A 452 6.42 8.84 23.97
CA ALA A 452 6.46 9.38 22.63
C ALA A 452 5.49 10.57 22.46
N THR A 453 4.27 10.45 23.02
CA THR A 453 3.28 11.53 22.97
C THR A 453 3.74 12.76 23.76
N VAL A 454 4.25 12.56 24.97
CA VAL A 454 4.77 13.67 25.81
C VAL A 454 5.96 14.36 25.13
N PHE A 455 6.89 13.58 24.59
CA PHE A 455 8.04 14.14 23.86
C PHE A 455 7.62 14.85 22.57
N TYR A 456 6.63 14.30 21.85
CA TYR A 456 6.08 14.96 20.68
C TYR A 456 5.46 16.32 21.02
N ILE A 457 4.60 16.36 22.03
CA ILE A 457 3.98 17.61 22.49
C ILE A 457 5.04 18.60 22.98
N ALA A 458 5.96 18.16 23.85
CA ALA A 458 7.01 19.03 24.42
C ALA A 458 7.95 19.57 23.35
N ALA A 459 8.28 18.78 22.33
CA ALA A 459 9.15 19.19 21.26
C ALA A 459 8.48 20.12 20.23
N MET A 460 7.16 19.97 20.02
CA MET A 460 6.42 20.74 19.03
C MET A 460 5.78 22.01 19.60
N TYR A 461 5.57 22.08 20.91
CA TYR A 461 4.89 23.22 21.56
C TYR A 461 5.68 24.55 21.49
N PRO A 462 7.04 24.57 21.74
CA PRO A 462 7.79 25.82 21.69
C PRO A 462 7.95 26.33 20.24
N GLN A 463 7.52 27.56 20.01
CA GLN A 463 7.76 28.27 18.75
C GLN A 463 9.17 28.87 18.77
N ILE A 464 10.13 28.16 18.19
CA ILE A 464 11.52 28.60 18.08
C ILE A 464 11.74 29.09 16.64
N ASP A 465 11.98 30.39 16.45
CA ASP A 465 12.13 31.00 15.12
C ASP A 465 13.35 30.48 14.35
N ASN A 466 14.45 30.27 15.06
CA ASN A 466 15.67 29.75 14.44
C ASN A 466 15.55 28.25 14.11
N GLU A 467 15.59 27.93 12.82
CA GLU A 467 15.41 26.54 12.34
C GLU A 467 16.44 25.57 12.91
N LEU A 468 17.71 25.96 12.99
CA LEU A 468 18.78 25.10 13.53
C LEU A 468 18.61 24.84 15.01
N LEU A 469 18.23 25.85 15.80
CA LEU A 469 17.95 25.70 17.23
C LEU A 469 16.70 24.84 17.43
N ARG A 470 15.66 25.01 16.64
CA ARG A 470 14.44 24.21 16.67
C ARG A 470 14.72 22.74 16.38
N MET A 471 15.48 22.45 15.32
CA MET A 471 15.90 21.08 14.99
C MET A 471 16.79 20.48 16.08
N GLY A 472 17.76 21.24 16.60
CA GLY A 472 18.61 20.82 17.71
C GLY A 472 17.82 20.49 18.97
N TYR A 473 16.87 21.34 19.35
CA TYR A 473 15.98 21.14 20.48
C TYR A 473 15.15 19.84 20.32
N ARG A 474 14.51 19.64 19.17
CA ARG A 474 13.74 18.42 18.89
C ARG A 474 14.59 17.16 18.86
N THR A 475 15.83 17.28 18.36
CA THR A 475 16.80 16.17 18.35
C THR A 475 17.16 15.71 19.75
N LEU A 476 17.20 16.59 20.74
CA LEU A 476 17.43 16.20 22.14
C LEU A 476 16.36 15.24 22.66
N PHE A 477 15.08 15.49 22.36
CA PHE A 477 14.01 14.57 22.73
C PHE A 477 14.11 13.22 22.01
N LEU A 478 14.55 13.23 20.73
CA LEU A 478 14.78 11.99 19.99
C LEU A 478 15.90 11.17 20.63
N ILE A 479 17.01 11.81 20.98
CA ILE A 479 18.13 11.17 21.68
C ILE A 479 17.70 10.65 23.05
N ALA A 480 16.91 11.45 23.80
CA ALA A 480 16.38 11.05 25.09
C ALA A 480 15.47 9.81 24.97
N PHE A 481 14.57 9.78 23.98
CA PHE A 481 13.72 8.62 23.72
C PHE A 481 14.57 7.38 23.39
N ALA A 482 15.52 7.50 22.48
CA ALA A 482 16.42 6.42 22.09
C ALA A 482 17.26 5.94 23.30
N ALA A 483 17.79 6.85 24.12
CA ALA A 483 18.56 6.50 25.31
C ALA A 483 17.73 5.72 26.36
N ILE A 484 16.47 6.13 26.58
CA ILE A 484 15.55 5.41 27.49
C ILE A 484 15.29 4.00 26.97
N VAL A 485 15.00 3.84 25.68
CA VAL A 485 14.78 2.55 25.04
C VAL A 485 16.00 1.64 25.14
N ILE A 486 17.19 2.17 24.83
CA ILE A 486 18.45 1.41 24.90
C ILE A 486 18.74 0.96 26.32
N LYS A 487 18.58 1.87 27.31
CA LYS A 487 18.85 1.55 28.70
C LYS A 487 17.90 0.48 29.25
N LYS A 488 16.66 0.45 28.78
CA LYS A 488 15.61 -0.39 29.37
C LYS A 488 15.40 -1.72 28.64
N ASP A 489 15.37 -1.73 27.33
CA ASP A 489 14.94 -2.88 26.53
C ASP A 489 15.94 -3.35 25.46
N LEU A 490 16.95 -2.55 25.12
CA LEU A 490 17.99 -2.90 24.15
C LEU A 490 19.39 -2.79 24.79
N PRO A 491 19.76 -3.69 25.71
CA PRO A 491 21.09 -3.65 26.26
C PRO A 491 22.13 -3.82 25.14
N LEU A 492 22.98 -2.82 24.98
CA LEU A 492 23.99 -2.75 23.91
C LEU A 492 24.88 -4.00 23.84
N SER A 493 24.98 -4.74 24.95
CA SER A 493 25.71 -6.02 25.05
C SER A 493 25.10 -7.16 24.22
N GLU A 494 23.82 -7.08 23.85
CA GLU A 494 23.13 -8.13 23.07
C GLU A 494 23.12 -7.86 21.56
N ILE A 495 23.54 -6.67 21.13
CA ILE A 495 23.61 -6.33 19.70
C ILE A 495 24.89 -6.98 19.10
N PRO A 496 24.77 -7.94 18.13
CA PRO A 496 25.93 -8.70 17.64
C PRO A 496 27.06 -7.85 17.06
N ILE A 497 26.73 -6.68 16.48
CA ILE A 497 27.69 -5.75 15.90
C ILE A 497 28.48 -5.03 17.00
N ILE A 498 27.78 -4.61 18.07
CA ILE A 498 28.37 -3.88 19.19
C ILE A 498 29.16 -4.83 20.09
N ASN A 499 28.66 -6.06 20.27
CA ASN A 499 29.35 -7.09 21.04
C ASN A 499 30.71 -7.51 20.41
N ARG A 500 30.85 -7.44 19.06
CA ARG A 500 32.13 -7.61 18.37
C ARG A 500 33.13 -6.47 18.68
N TYR A 501 32.64 -5.24 18.81
CA TYR A 501 33.47 -4.09 19.18
C TYR A 501 33.89 -4.15 20.64
N PHE A 502 32.97 -4.42 21.57
CA PHE A 502 33.30 -4.53 23.01
C PHE A 502 34.18 -5.75 23.34
N LYS A 503 34.10 -6.86 22.59
CA LYS A 503 35.01 -8.01 22.73
C LYS A 503 36.41 -7.78 22.16
N ARG A 504 36.60 -6.73 21.38
CA ARG A 504 37.91 -6.39 20.77
C ARG A 504 38.73 -5.46 21.66
N TYR A 505 38.12 -4.88 22.69
CA TYR A 505 38.72 -3.94 23.64
C TYR A 505 38.69 -4.45 25.10
N LYS A 506 38.31 -5.70 25.32
CA LYS A 506 38.61 -6.49 26.53
C LYS A 506 39.62 -7.59 26.16
#